data_8e053addb3c5413ade79cae9bc8f6a43
#
_entry.id   8e053addb3c5413ade79cae9bc8f6a43
#
_cell.length_a   1.000
_cell.length_b   1.000
_cell.length_c   1.000
_cell.angle_alpha   90.00
_cell.angle_beta   90.00
_cell.angle_gamma   90.00
#
_symmetry.space_group_name_H-M   'P 1'
#
loop_
_entity.id
_entity.type
_entity.pdbx_description
1 polymer ?
#
loop_
_entity_poly.entity_id
_entity_poly.type
_entity_poly.pdbx_seq_one_letter_code
_entity_poly.pdbx_strand_id
1 'polypeptide(L)'
;MTFYTDGSCVGNGKKDAKGGYGIVGVDDDGLLSFVRAKRTDGTTNNREELKAILYVMLNYGVKCDEWGQPPIVYSDSAYCVNTFNEWMFNWARKGWIKSDKQVPENLDLIQVYYDWYKEGYRIDLRKIKGHAGHEWNELADQLATGYISEEEAYATYN
;
A
#
# COMPACT_ATOMS: atom_id res chain seq x y z
N MET A 1 3.27 3.60 15.17
CA MET A 1 2.97 2.37 14.42
C MET A 1 3.64 2.39 13.07
N THR A 2 4.15 1.26 12.63
CA THR A 2 4.82 1.10 11.34
C THR A 2 4.11 0.02 10.55
N PHE A 3 3.84 0.28 9.28
CA PHE A 3 3.16 -0.66 8.40
C PHE A 3 4.09 -1.12 7.28
N TYR A 4 3.95 -2.38 6.91
CA TYR A 4 4.63 -2.99 5.77
C TYR A 4 3.56 -3.49 4.82
N THR A 5 3.63 -3.09 3.57
CA THR A 5 2.61 -3.39 2.57
C THR A 5 3.23 -4.11 1.39
N ASP A 6 2.46 -5.00 0.80
CA ASP A 6 2.87 -5.68 -0.44
C ASP A 6 1.64 -6.02 -1.27
N GLY A 7 1.84 -6.13 -2.57
CA GLY A 7 0.84 -6.54 -3.52
C GLY A 7 1.41 -7.60 -4.45
N SER A 8 0.57 -8.50 -4.89
CA SER A 8 0.97 -9.62 -5.74
C SER A 8 -0.09 -9.91 -6.78
N CYS A 9 0.33 -10.41 -7.92
CA CYS A 9 -0.60 -10.87 -8.95
C CYS A 9 0.06 -11.89 -9.86
N VAL A 10 -0.61 -13.02 -10.07
CA VAL A 10 -0.25 -14.02 -11.07
C VAL A 10 -1.19 -13.83 -12.27
N GLY A 11 -0.64 -13.76 -13.48
CA GLY A 11 -1.42 -13.48 -14.67
C GLY A 11 -1.79 -12.00 -14.80
N ASN A 12 -0.88 -11.12 -14.44
CA ASN A 12 -1.04 -9.68 -14.36
C ASN A 12 -1.76 -9.09 -15.57
N GLY A 13 -2.88 -8.40 -15.31
CA GLY A 13 -3.67 -7.75 -16.36
C GLY A 13 -4.61 -8.67 -17.13
N LYS A 14 -4.63 -9.97 -16.84
CA LYS A 14 -5.52 -10.93 -17.50
C LYS A 14 -6.83 -11.04 -16.73
N LYS A 15 -7.89 -11.47 -17.41
CA LYS A 15 -9.24 -11.63 -16.85
C LYS A 15 -9.27 -12.62 -15.69
N ASP A 16 -8.44 -13.67 -15.75
CA ASP A 16 -8.35 -14.71 -14.72
C ASP A 16 -7.16 -14.50 -13.77
N ALA A 17 -6.58 -13.31 -13.74
CA ALA A 17 -5.48 -12.99 -12.85
C ALA A 17 -5.87 -13.21 -11.38
N LYS A 18 -4.95 -13.81 -10.62
CA LYS A 18 -5.12 -14.06 -9.18
C LYS A 18 -4.17 -13.13 -8.43
N GLY A 19 -4.72 -12.20 -7.68
CA GLY A 19 -3.92 -11.23 -6.96
C GLY A 19 -4.35 -11.05 -5.52
N GLY A 20 -3.66 -10.18 -4.84
CA GLY A 20 -3.98 -9.84 -3.48
C GLY A 20 -2.98 -8.87 -2.89
N TYR A 21 -3.32 -8.35 -1.72
CA TYR A 21 -2.37 -7.52 -0.97
C TYR A 21 -2.29 -7.99 0.48
N GLY A 22 -1.16 -7.66 1.11
CA GLY A 22 -0.91 -7.92 2.51
C GLY A 22 -0.45 -6.67 3.22
N ILE A 23 -0.88 -6.52 4.46
CA ILE A 23 -0.50 -5.42 5.32
C ILE A 23 -0.11 -5.98 6.68
N VAL A 24 1.02 -5.52 7.21
CA VAL A 24 1.51 -5.86 8.54
C VAL A 24 1.70 -4.58 9.31
N GLY A 25 1.06 -4.46 10.46
CA GLY A 25 1.23 -3.33 11.38
C GLY A 25 1.98 -3.76 12.62
N VAL A 26 3.03 -3.00 12.94
CA VAL A 26 3.92 -3.28 14.07
C VAL A 26 3.89 -2.08 15.01
N ASP A 27 3.73 -2.34 16.30
CA ASP A 27 3.68 -1.27 17.29
C ASP A 27 5.08 -0.72 17.61
N ASP A 28 5.14 0.26 18.48
CA ASP A 28 6.40 0.94 18.81
C ASP A 28 7.38 0.04 19.59
N ASP A 29 6.88 -1.05 20.17
CA ASP A 29 7.71 -2.05 20.82
C ASP A 29 8.22 -3.14 19.88
N GLY A 30 7.88 -3.04 18.59
CA GLY A 30 8.29 -4.00 17.58
C GLY A 30 7.46 -5.27 17.55
N LEU A 31 6.27 -5.25 18.14
CA LEU A 31 5.37 -6.40 18.20
C LEU A 31 4.28 -6.31 17.13
N LEU A 32 3.89 -7.45 16.60
CA LEU A 32 2.80 -7.53 15.64
C LEU A 32 1.50 -7.03 16.26
N SER A 33 0.89 -6.03 15.65
CA SER A 33 -0.34 -5.41 16.14
C SER A 33 -1.51 -5.61 15.19
N PHE A 34 -1.24 -5.72 13.89
CA PHE A 34 -2.29 -5.78 12.88
C PHE A 34 -1.81 -6.54 11.65
N VAL A 35 -2.67 -7.36 11.09
CA VAL A 35 -2.45 -7.94 9.75
C VAL A 35 -3.73 -7.88 8.94
N ARG A 36 -3.58 -7.76 7.63
CA ARG A 36 -4.68 -7.86 6.68
C ARG A 36 -4.21 -8.55 5.42
N ALA A 37 -5.00 -9.50 4.97
CA ALA A 37 -4.79 -10.18 3.69
C ALA A 37 -6.08 -10.09 2.88
N LYS A 38 -6.01 -9.62 1.66
CA LYS A 38 -7.17 -9.51 0.76
C LYS A 38 -6.81 -10.12 -0.58
N ARG A 39 -7.66 -11.03 -1.06
CA ARG A 39 -7.50 -11.64 -2.39
C ARG A 39 -8.46 -10.99 -3.37
N THR A 40 -7.99 -10.76 -4.60
CA THR A 40 -8.76 -10.11 -5.66
C THR A 40 -8.46 -10.78 -6.99
N ASP A 41 -9.51 -11.12 -7.74
CA ASP A 41 -9.37 -11.65 -9.09
C ASP A 41 -9.39 -10.50 -10.11
N GLY A 42 -8.79 -10.74 -11.29
CA GLY A 42 -8.84 -9.77 -12.38
C GLY A 42 -8.12 -8.47 -12.10
N THR A 43 -6.97 -8.52 -11.46
CA THR A 43 -6.22 -7.35 -10.98
C THR A 43 -4.81 -7.31 -11.58
N THR A 44 -3.99 -6.38 -11.10
CA THR A 44 -2.57 -6.25 -11.46
C THR A 44 -1.72 -6.09 -10.20
N ASN A 45 -0.40 -6.35 -10.31
CA ASN A 45 0.54 -6.12 -9.22
C ASN A 45 0.46 -4.68 -8.70
N ASN A 46 0.56 -3.71 -9.60
CA ASN A 46 0.53 -2.29 -9.22
C ASN A 46 -0.76 -1.91 -8.53
N ARG A 47 -1.88 -2.44 -9.00
CA ARG A 47 -3.17 -2.14 -8.40
C ARG A 47 -3.27 -2.67 -6.98
N GLU A 48 -2.78 -3.89 -6.72
CA GLU A 48 -2.79 -4.47 -5.37
C GLU A 48 -1.83 -3.74 -4.43
N GLU A 49 -0.66 -3.32 -4.95
CA GLU A 49 0.27 -2.48 -4.18
C GLU A 49 -0.37 -1.16 -3.75
N LEU A 50 -1.04 -0.49 -4.68
CA LEU A 50 -1.72 0.78 -4.40
C LEU A 50 -2.85 0.60 -3.38
N LYS A 51 -3.61 -0.48 -3.49
CA LYS A 51 -4.72 -0.77 -2.57
C LYS A 51 -4.24 -0.96 -1.13
N ALA A 52 -3.11 -1.66 -0.95
CA ALA A 52 -2.55 -1.87 0.39
C ALA A 52 -2.20 -0.53 1.05
N ILE A 53 -1.51 0.34 0.33
CA ILE A 53 -1.12 1.65 0.84
C ILE A 53 -2.36 2.51 1.08
N LEU A 54 -3.31 2.50 0.16
CA LEU A 54 -4.56 3.24 0.29
C LEU A 54 -5.35 2.83 1.53
N TYR A 55 -5.40 1.53 1.81
CA TYR A 55 -6.07 1.04 3.02
C TYR A 55 -5.46 1.67 4.29
N VAL A 56 -4.14 1.72 4.36
CA VAL A 56 -3.47 2.33 5.53
C VAL A 56 -3.78 3.83 5.61
N MET A 57 -3.75 4.53 4.48
CA MET A 57 -4.09 5.96 4.45
C MET A 57 -5.51 6.22 4.95
N LEU A 58 -6.47 5.42 4.48
CA LEU A 58 -7.88 5.62 4.83
C LEU A 58 -8.21 5.25 6.28
N ASN A 59 -7.49 4.30 6.86
CA ASN A 59 -7.81 3.78 8.19
C ASN A 59 -6.87 4.27 9.29
N TYR A 60 -5.65 4.67 8.94
CA TYR A 60 -4.62 5.04 9.92
C TYR A 60 -3.94 6.38 9.63
N GLY A 61 -4.27 7.04 8.52
CA GLY A 61 -3.74 8.37 8.22
C GLY A 61 -4.16 9.36 9.29
N VAL A 62 -3.27 10.29 9.65
CA VAL A 62 -3.54 11.30 10.67
C VAL A 62 -3.60 12.69 10.02
N LYS A 63 -4.46 13.54 10.54
CA LYS A 63 -4.54 14.93 10.07
C LYS A 63 -3.36 15.74 10.59
N CYS A 64 -2.86 16.63 9.75
CA CYS A 64 -1.70 17.47 10.07
C CYS A 64 -1.86 18.33 11.32
N ASP A 65 -3.08 18.70 11.65
CA ASP A 65 -3.41 19.54 12.79
C ASP A 65 -3.79 18.73 14.03
N GLU A 66 -3.73 17.41 13.96
CA GLU A 66 -4.03 16.52 15.07
C GLU A 66 -2.74 16.07 15.76
N TRP A 67 -2.92 15.50 16.95
CA TRP A 67 -1.83 14.99 17.75
C TRP A 67 -1.25 13.70 17.14
N GLY A 68 0.08 13.61 17.16
CA GLY A 68 0.80 12.41 16.81
C GLY A 68 1.52 12.50 15.46
N GLN A 69 2.43 11.58 15.27
CA GLN A 69 3.20 11.46 14.05
C GLN A 69 2.44 10.59 13.05
N PRO A 70 2.50 10.90 11.75
CA PRO A 70 1.96 10.01 10.74
C PRO A 70 2.60 8.62 10.86
N PRO A 71 1.84 7.53 10.66
CA PRO A 71 2.45 6.21 10.66
C PRO A 71 3.43 6.08 9.51
N ILE A 72 4.52 5.36 9.74
CA ILE A 72 5.48 5.03 8.69
C ILE A 72 4.89 3.86 7.92
N VAL A 73 4.89 3.96 6.60
CA VAL A 73 4.40 2.90 5.70
C VAL A 73 5.50 2.55 4.72
N TYR A 74 5.94 1.31 4.73
CA TYR A 74 6.95 0.80 3.83
C TYR A 74 6.31 0.03 2.68
N SER A 75 6.77 0.31 1.48
CA SER A 75 6.45 -0.44 0.26
C SER A 75 7.72 -0.66 -0.55
N ASP A 76 7.85 -1.82 -1.18
CA ASP A 76 8.97 -2.08 -2.08
C ASP A 76 8.70 -1.60 -3.51
N SER A 77 7.52 -1.06 -3.79
CA SER A 77 7.12 -0.59 -5.11
C SER A 77 7.56 0.86 -5.33
N ALA A 78 8.58 1.07 -6.16
CA ALA A 78 9.01 2.41 -6.55
C ALA A 78 7.86 3.17 -7.25
N TYR A 79 7.08 2.47 -8.07
CA TYR A 79 5.91 3.05 -8.76
C TYR A 79 4.93 3.66 -7.75
N CYS A 80 4.56 2.89 -6.73
CA CYS A 80 3.56 3.36 -5.75
C CYS A 80 4.08 4.50 -4.90
N VAL A 81 5.33 4.37 -4.42
CA VAL A 81 5.94 5.41 -3.58
C VAL A 81 6.08 6.72 -4.36
N ASN A 82 6.58 6.66 -5.59
CA ASN A 82 6.72 7.84 -6.43
C ASN A 82 5.37 8.43 -6.83
N THR A 83 4.37 7.59 -7.08
CA THR A 83 3.03 8.05 -7.43
C THR A 83 2.43 8.89 -6.30
N PHE A 84 2.41 8.37 -5.09
CA PHE A 84 1.76 9.05 -3.97
C PHE A 84 2.60 10.19 -3.38
N ASN A 85 3.92 10.12 -3.47
CA ASN A 85 4.79 11.17 -2.92
C ASN A 85 5.10 12.28 -3.91
N GLU A 86 4.99 12.03 -5.20
CA GLU A 86 5.45 12.99 -6.21
C GLU A 86 4.52 13.10 -7.42
N TRP A 87 4.33 12.01 -8.18
CA TRP A 87 3.72 12.10 -9.51
C TRP A 87 2.27 12.55 -9.49
N MET A 88 1.47 12.15 -8.51
CA MET A 88 0.05 12.50 -8.47
C MET A 88 -0.17 14.00 -8.38
N PHE A 89 0.72 14.72 -7.70
CA PHE A 89 0.62 16.18 -7.58
C PHE A 89 0.80 16.87 -8.94
N ASN A 90 1.73 16.39 -9.74
CA ASN A 90 1.95 16.90 -11.09
C ASN A 90 0.76 16.58 -11.99
N TRP A 91 0.24 15.36 -11.91
CA TRP A 91 -0.93 14.97 -12.70
C TRP A 91 -2.17 15.76 -12.31
N ALA A 92 -2.39 16.00 -11.04
CA ALA A 92 -3.52 16.80 -10.56
C ALA A 92 -3.48 18.22 -11.11
N ARG A 93 -2.29 18.85 -11.14
CA ARG A 93 -2.14 20.20 -11.69
C ARG A 93 -2.42 20.26 -13.19
N LYS A 94 -2.27 19.14 -13.89
CA LYS A 94 -2.46 19.05 -15.35
C LYS A 94 -3.83 18.44 -15.72
N GLY A 95 -4.75 18.38 -14.77
CA GLY A 95 -6.07 17.81 -15.03
C GLY A 95 -6.08 16.29 -15.13
N TRP A 96 -5.16 15.63 -14.42
CA TRP A 96 -5.03 14.17 -14.38
C TRP A 96 -4.64 13.57 -15.72
N ILE A 97 -3.69 14.20 -16.36
CA ILE A 97 -3.11 13.76 -17.64
C ILE A 97 -1.59 13.71 -17.49
N LYS A 98 -1.01 12.59 -17.94
CA LYS A 98 0.44 12.40 -17.97
C LYS A 98 1.07 13.19 -19.12
N SER A 99 2.41 13.27 -19.14
CA SER A 99 3.17 13.97 -20.19
C SER A 99 2.92 13.42 -21.59
N ASP A 100 2.57 12.13 -21.72
CA ASP A 100 2.23 11.48 -22.97
C ASP A 100 0.76 11.68 -23.37
N LYS A 101 0.03 12.55 -22.68
CA LYS A 101 -1.39 12.86 -22.85
C LYS A 101 -2.33 11.72 -22.53
N GLN A 102 -1.83 10.67 -21.88
CA GLN A 102 -2.64 9.54 -21.43
C GLN A 102 -3.13 9.79 -20.00
N VAL A 103 -4.29 9.23 -19.67
CA VAL A 103 -4.79 9.21 -18.30
C VAL A 103 -3.93 8.25 -17.49
N PRO A 104 -3.52 8.63 -16.25
CA PRO A 104 -2.75 7.71 -15.41
C PRO A 104 -3.49 6.40 -15.15
N GLU A 105 -2.76 5.29 -15.18
CA GLU A 105 -3.32 4.00 -14.78
C GLU A 105 -3.70 4.05 -13.31
N ASN A 106 -4.73 3.31 -12.94
CA ASN A 106 -5.22 3.23 -11.54
C ASN A 106 -5.68 4.58 -10.99
N LEU A 107 -6.11 5.48 -11.86
CA LEU A 107 -6.53 6.83 -11.48
C LEU A 107 -7.60 6.82 -10.38
N ASP A 108 -8.52 5.87 -10.42
CA ASP A 108 -9.57 5.73 -9.40
C ASP A 108 -8.98 5.63 -7.99
N LEU A 109 -7.96 4.81 -7.80
CA LEU A 109 -7.29 4.63 -6.51
C LEU A 109 -6.45 5.87 -6.14
N ILE A 110 -5.74 6.40 -7.12
CA ILE A 110 -4.86 7.57 -6.92
C ILE A 110 -5.67 8.79 -6.48
N GLN A 111 -6.82 9.02 -7.10
CA GLN A 111 -7.68 10.15 -6.76
C GLN A 111 -8.26 10.03 -5.34
N VAL A 112 -8.60 8.84 -4.88
CA VAL A 112 -9.06 8.65 -3.49
C VAL A 112 -7.97 9.04 -2.51
N TYR A 113 -6.73 8.60 -2.72
CA TYR A 113 -5.60 8.98 -1.87
C TYR A 113 -5.38 10.51 -1.91
N TYR A 114 -5.42 11.09 -3.10
CA TYR A 114 -5.22 12.54 -3.28
C TYR A 114 -6.30 13.36 -2.56
N ASP A 115 -7.55 12.92 -2.61
CA ASP A 115 -8.66 13.60 -1.95
C ASP A 115 -8.46 13.60 -0.43
N TRP A 116 -8.03 12.47 0.14
CA TRP A 116 -7.71 12.39 1.57
C TRP A 116 -6.52 13.26 1.93
N TYR A 117 -5.50 13.28 1.06
CA TYR A 117 -4.36 14.16 1.25
C TYR A 117 -4.79 15.63 1.29
N LYS A 118 -5.70 16.05 0.42
CA LYS A 118 -6.23 17.42 0.41
C LYS A 118 -7.02 17.75 1.67
N GLU A 119 -7.67 16.77 2.27
CA GLU A 119 -8.37 16.92 3.54
C GLU A 119 -7.41 17.06 4.72
N GLY A 120 -6.12 16.83 4.51
CA GLY A 120 -5.09 16.98 5.54
C GLY A 120 -4.55 15.66 6.10
N TYR A 121 -5.05 14.52 5.65
CA TYR A 121 -4.56 13.21 6.13
C TYR A 121 -3.18 12.90 5.60
N ARG A 122 -2.38 12.26 6.43
CA ARG A 122 -0.97 11.93 6.10
C ARG A 122 -0.59 10.54 6.58
N ILE A 123 0.22 9.89 5.78
CA ILE A 123 1.09 8.77 6.16
C ILE A 123 2.51 9.15 5.72
N ASP A 124 3.50 8.55 6.36
CA ASP A 124 4.91 8.72 5.97
C ASP A 124 5.30 7.52 5.12
N LEU A 125 5.09 7.65 3.81
CA LEU A 125 5.29 6.56 2.86
C LEU A 125 6.74 6.53 2.40
N ARG A 126 7.41 5.39 2.62
CA ARG A 126 8.83 5.19 2.31
C ARG A 126 9.04 3.93 1.51
N LYS A 127 10.02 3.96 0.62
CA LYS A 127 10.43 2.77 -0.10
C LYS A 127 11.34 1.91 0.76
N ILE A 128 11.05 0.61 0.82
CA ILE A 128 11.92 -0.38 1.42
C ILE A 128 12.52 -1.22 0.29
N LYS A 129 13.76 -1.71 0.48
CA LYS A 129 14.38 -2.60 -0.47
C LYS A 129 13.70 -3.97 -0.39
N GLY A 130 13.06 -4.39 -1.48
CA GLY A 130 12.35 -5.66 -1.54
C GLY A 130 13.30 -6.85 -1.36
N HIS A 131 12.79 -7.90 -0.71
CA HIS A 131 13.49 -9.17 -0.50
C HIS A 131 14.84 -9.03 0.19
N ALA A 132 14.99 -8.02 1.04
CA ALA A 132 16.26 -7.77 1.76
C ALA A 132 16.33 -8.51 3.10
N GLY A 133 15.57 -9.60 3.27
CA GLY A 133 15.56 -10.39 4.50
C GLY A 133 14.80 -9.73 5.64
N HIS A 134 13.96 -8.76 5.36
CA HIS A 134 13.20 -8.05 6.38
C HIS A 134 11.96 -8.86 6.76
N GLU A 135 11.89 -9.29 8.00
CA GLU A 135 10.84 -10.18 8.52
C GLU A 135 9.41 -9.72 8.21
N TRP A 136 9.10 -8.46 8.49
CA TRP A 136 7.74 -7.94 8.31
C TRP A 136 7.40 -7.72 6.85
N ASN A 137 8.37 -7.34 6.03
CA ASN A 137 8.17 -7.22 4.59
C ASN A 137 7.91 -8.59 3.96
N GLU A 138 8.61 -9.62 4.41
CA GLU A 138 8.37 -11.00 3.97
C GLU A 138 6.99 -11.49 4.40
N LEU A 139 6.55 -11.15 5.61
CA LEU A 139 5.21 -11.51 6.07
C LEU A 139 4.12 -10.84 5.21
N ALA A 140 4.32 -9.57 4.87
CA ALA A 140 3.38 -8.86 3.98
C ALA A 140 3.30 -9.55 2.61
N ASP A 141 4.44 -9.99 2.06
CA ASP A 141 4.47 -10.76 0.81
C ASP A 141 3.71 -12.08 0.92
N GLN A 142 3.91 -12.83 2.00
CA GLN A 142 3.20 -14.08 2.23
C GLN A 142 1.69 -13.88 2.35
N LEU A 143 1.26 -12.82 2.99
CA LEU A 143 -0.15 -12.45 3.08
C LEU A 143 -0.71 -12.07 1.70
N ALA A 144 0.06 -11.31 0.93
CA ALA A 144 -0.36 -10.86 -0.40
C ALA A 144 -0.53 -12.02 -1.38
N THR A 145 0.34 -13.04 -1.28
CA THR A 145 0.30 -14.21 -2.18
C THR A 145 -0.69 -15.29 -1.72
N GLY A 146 -1.23 -15.16 -0.50
CA GLY A 146 -2.10 -16.18 0.08
C GLY A 146 -1.36 -17.38 0.68
N TYR A 147 -0.04 -17.28 0.79
CA TYR A 147 0.77 -18.33 1.40
C TYR A 147 0.46 -18.53 2.88
N ILE A 148 0.14 -17.44 3.57
CA ILE A 148 -0.26 -17.47 4.99
C ILE A 148 -1.56 -16.69 5.15
N SER A 149 -2.44 -17.14 6.04
CA SER A 149 -3.67 -16.42 6.37
C SER A 149 -3.44 -15.43 7.51
N GLU A 150 -4.39 -14.52 7.72
CA GLU A 150 -4.35 -13.60 8.85
C GLU A 150 -4.28 -14.37 10.19
N GLU A 151 -5.08 -15.42 10.32
CA GLU A 151 -5.11 -16.26 11.54
C GLU A 151 -3.75 -16.91 11.80
N GLU A 152 -3.13 -17.46 10.76
CA GLU A 152 -1.82 -18.09 10.85
C GLU A 152 -0.74 -17.08 11.24
N ALA A 153 -0.81 -15.86 10.72
CA ALA A 153 0.13 -14.80 11.07
C ALA A 153 0.03 -14.42 12.55
N TYR A 154 -1.18 -14.20 13.03
CA TYR A 154 -1.39 -13.90 14.46
C TYR A 154 -0.93 -15.05 15.36
N ALA A 155 -1.19 -16.29 14.96
CA ALA A 155 -0.78 -17.45 15.75
C ALA A 155 0.75 -17.59 15.81
N THR A 156 1.46 -17.20 14.74
CA THR A 156 2.91 -17.31 14.66
C THR A 156 3.63 -16.25 15.48
N TYR A 157 3.11 -15.01 15.49
CA TYR A 157 3.81 -13.84 16.04
C TYR A 157 3.23 -13.32 17.35
N ASN A 158 2.14 -13.89 17.82
CA ASN A 158 1.54 -13.59 19.12
C ASN A 158 1.64 -14.83 20.04
#